data_0fb24bad02f12146f52676b5a009ef64
#
_entry.id   0fb24bad02f12146f52676b5a009ef64
#
_cell.length_a   1.000
_cell.length_b   1.000
_cell.length_c   1.000
_cell.angle_alpha   90.00
_cell.angle_beta   90.00
_cell.angle_gamma   90.00
#
_symmetry.space_group_name_H-M   'P 1'
#
loop_
_entity.id
_entity.type
_entity.pdbx_description
1 polymer ?
#
loop_
_entity_poly.entity_id
_entity_poly.type
_entity_poly.pdbx_seq_one_letter_code
_entity_poly.pdbx_strand_id
1 'polypeptide(L)'
;PFPSGLTHGFFAGGTGTINVIDKFAFASNTTAADHGDLYLAKINGCGSSSTTYGYSAGSSTPSSGNGIDKFAFATNTTGTDVGNLTQGNKYMAGNQMTTTAVYWSGGLPSARTTVIEKCLTASDGNATDGGDLSRAIYSCSGCCSTTHSYTAGGEAAPPNSFAQTGVDKYTFASAGTAADHGDLVTYSRTGQTVMSTTHGYTMGGTSDVNYHNTIQKFAFSSNTTATDVADLVISGHAGGGNAGSATQVGYGFYCGGNGIPYSSKLSGIEKFNLTTEANTTDHGSLQAAKA
;
A
#
# COMPACT_ATOMS: atom_id res chain seq x y z
N PRO A 1 15.78 -3.13 8.89
CA PRO A 1 15.54 -4.56 8.71
C PRO A 1 14.03 -4.75 8.56
N PHE A 2 13.61 -5.55 7.57
CA PHE A 2 12.22 -6.01 7.54
C PHE A 2 11.89 -6.62 8.89
N PRO A 3 10.65 -6.57 9.38
CA PRO A 3 10.27 -7.30 10.56
C PRO A 3 10.50 -8.79 10.30
N SER A 4 11.70 -9.26 10.59
CA SER A 4 12.02 -10.67 10.61
C SER A 4 11.21 -11.28 11.75
N GLY A 5 10.28 -12.15 11.43
CA GLY A 5 9.45 -12.82 12.43
C GLY A 5 7.94 -12.65 12.25
N LEU A 6 7.48 -11.78 11.36
CA LEU A 6 6.06 -11.78 10.99
C LEU A 6 5.76 -13.04 10.17
N THR A 7 4.77 -13.78 10.62
CA THR A 7 4.31 -15.03 9.99
C THR A 7 3.00 -14.85 9.23
N HIS A 8 2.41 -13.65 9.31
CA HIS A 8 1.10 -13.34 8.76
C HIS A 8 1.08 -11.97 8.08
N GLY A 9 0.26 -11.86 7.03
CA GLY A 9 -0.21 -10.61 6.45
C GLY A 9 -1.59 -10.23 6.97
N PHE A 10 -1.90 -8.93 6.90
CA PHE A 10 -3.16 -8.37 7.36
C PHE A 10 -3.77 -7.46 6.30
N PHE A 11 -5.07 -7.58 6.11
CA PHE A 11 -5.86 -6.71 5.23
C PHE A 11 -7.00 -6.09 6.03
N ALA A 12 -7.05 -4.77 6.13
CA ALA A 12 -7.96 -4.05 7.00
C ALA A 12 -8.91 -3.12 6.24
N GLY A 13 -10.20 -3.18 6.55
CA GLY A 13 -11.23 -2.39 5.88
C GLY A 13 -11.57 -2.90 4.48
N GLY A 14 -12.06 -2.01 3.61
CA GLY A 14 -12.38 -2.32 2.22
C GLY A 14 -13.77 -1.88 1.77
N THR A 15 -14.17 -2.29 0.57
CA THR A 15 -15.43 -1.91 -0.05
C THR A 15 -16.64 -2.33 0.79
N GLY A 16 -17.63 -1.47 0.85
CA GLY A 16 -18.80 -1.59 1.71
C GLY A 16 -18.65 -0.82 3.01
N THR A 17 -17.52 -0.12 3.18
CA THR A 17 -17.19 0.60 4.41
C THR A 17 -17.24 -0.36 5.60
N ILE A 18 -16.29 -1.25 5.64
CA ILE A 18 -16.19 -2.31 6.67
C ILE A 18 -15.00 -2.04 7.59
N ASN A 19 -15.07 -2.59 8.80
CA ASN A 19 -14.00 -2.50 9.80
C ASN A 19 -13.20 -3.81 9.97
N VAL A 20 -13.59 -4.89 9.34
CA VAL A 20 -12.97 -6.22 9.47
C VAL A 20 -11.49 -6.21 9.09
N ILE A 21 -10.68 -6.86 9.91
CA ILE A 21 -9.27 -7.13 9.64
C ILE A 21 -9.12 -8.62 9.32
N ASP A 22 -8.74 -8.94 8.09
CA ASP A 22 -8.38 -10.28 7.66
C ASP A 22 -6.91 -10.56 7.97
N LYS A 23 -6.62 -11.75 8.48
CA LYS A 23 -5.28 -12.26 8.76
C LYS A 23 -5.02 -13.53 7.97
N PHE A 24 -3.97 -13.57 7.16
CA PHE A 24 -3.56 -14.76 6.40
C PHE A 24 -2.12 -15.18 6.72
N ALA A 25 -1.88 -16.49 6.73
CA ALA A 25 -0.55 -17.02 7.00
C ALA A 25 0.34 -16.99 5.76
N PHE A 26 1.60 -16.55 5.89
CA PHE A 26 2.56 -16.57 4.78
C PHE A 26 3.02 -17.97 4.36
N ALA A 27 2.93 -18.93 5.29
CA ALA A 27 3.43 -20.30 5.08
C ALA A 27 2.39 -21.26 4.48
N SER A 28 1.11 -20.94 4.53
CA SER A 28 0.03 -21.84 4.10
C SER A 28 -0.94 -21.17 3.16
N ASN A 29 -1.37 -21.91 2.14
CA ASN A 29 -2.43 -21.51 1.22
C ASN A 29 -3.79 -21.83 1.83
N THR A 30 -4.37 -20.89 2.56
CA THR A 30 -5.67 -21.03 3.23
C THR A 30 -6.46 -19.73 3.16
N THR A 31 -7.77 -19.82 3.34
CA THR A 31 -8.60 -18.62 3.53
C THR A 31 -8.15 -17.86 4.78
N ALA A 32 -8.10 -16.55 4.68
CA ALA A 32 -7.79 -15.66 5.80
C ALA A 32 -8.79 -15.88 6.95
N ALA A 33 -8.31 -15.65 8.15
CA ALA A 33 -9.13 -15.66 9.36
C ALA A 33 -9.45 -14.23 9.81
N ASP A 34 -10.53 -14.07 10.53
CA ASP A 34 -10.85 -12.83 11.23
C ASP A 34 -9.80 -12.52 12.31
N HIS A 35 -9.30 -11.28 12.32
CA HIS A 35 -8.36 -10.76 13.32
C HIS A 35 -8.94 -9.58 14.11
N GLY A 36 -10.24 -9.44 14.14
CA GLY A 36 -10.94 -8.33 14.80
C GLY A 36 -11.22 -7.18 13.85
N ASP A 37 -11.46 -6.02 14.43
CA ASP A 37 -11.99 -4.88 13.71
C ASP A 37 -11.10 -3.64 13.84
N LEU A 38 -11.13 -2.76 12.84
CA LEU A 38 -10.69 -1.37 12.98
C LEU A 38 -11.62 -0.65 13.95
N TYR A 39 -11.15 0.42 14.57
CA TYR A 39 -11.98 1.29 15.40
C TYR A 39 -13.11 1.94 14.58
N LEU A 40 -12.82 2.36 13.36
CA LEU A 40 -13.80 2.87 12.41
C LEU A 40 -13.80 2.05 11.12
N ALA A 41 -14.98 1.85 10.55
CA ALA A 41 -15.12 1.27 9.22
C ALA A 41 -14.50 2.20 8.17
N LYS A 42 -13.64 1.65 7.29
CA LYS A 42 -12.87 2.43 6.32
C LYS A 42 -12.97 1.86 4.92
N ILE A 43 -13.01 2.78 3.95
CA ILE A 43 -12.86 2.48 2.51
C ILE A 43 -11.86 3.45 1.90
N ASN A 44 -11.00 2.98 1.00
CA ASN A 44 -9.94 3.77 0.37
C ASN A 44 -8.95 4.40 1.36
N GLY A 45 -8.87 3.85 2.56
CA GLY A 45 -7.79 4.12 3.50
C GLY A 45 -6.51 3.41 3.08
N CYS A 46 -5.43 3.67 3.80
CA CYS A 46 -4.15 3.09 3.50
C CYS A 46 -3.48 2.49 4.73
N GLY A 47 -2.87 1.33 4.54
CA GLY A 47 -2.17 0.59 5.60
C GLY A 47 -0.70 0.96 5.70
N SER A 48 -0.19 0.96 6.93
CA SER A 48 1.24 0.95 7.24
C SER A 48 1.46 0.07 8.47
N SER A 49 2.70 -0.22 8.83
CA SER A 49 2.95 -1.11 9.98
C SER A 49 4.23 -0.78 10.74
N SER A 50 4.27 -1.14 12.01
CA SER A 50 5.48 -1.30 12.81
C SER A 50 5.82 -2.80 12.92
N THR A 51 6.77 -3.14 13.77
CA THR A 51 7.12 -4.54 14.06
C THR A 51 6.02 -5.30 14.81
N THR A 52 5.10 -4.61 15.49
CA THR A 52 4.12 -5.19 16.40
C THR A 52 2.67 -4.77 16.11
N TYR A 53 2.49 -3.68 15.37
CA TYR A 53 1.18 -3.09 15.11
C TYR A 53 0.97 -2.77 13.63
N GLY A 54 -0.26 -2.98 13.15
CA GLY A 54 -0.77 -2.40 11.92
C GLY A 54 -1.44 -1.06 12.18
N TYR A 55 -1.34 -0.17 11.21
CA TYR A 55 -1.97 1.15 11.20
C TYR A 55 -2.81 1.30 9.94
N SER A 56 -4.03 1.81 10.07
CA SER A 56 -4.90 2.15 8.95
C SER A 56 -5.28 3.61 9.04
N ALA A 57 -4.96 4.40 8.02
CA ALA A 57 -5.16 5.84 8.02
C ALA A 57 -6.03 6.31 6.85
N GLY A 58 -6.80 7.37 7.11
CA GLY A 58 -7.68 7.97 6.11
C GLY A 58 -8.90 7.13 5.76
N SER A 59 -9.83 7.70 5.01
CA SER A 59 -11.01 7.01 4.46
C SER A 59 -11.77 7.93 3.50
N SER A 60 -12.58 7.36 2.60
CA SER A 60 -13.54 8.12 1.80
C SER A 60 -14.86 8.40 2.53
N THR A 61 -15.13 7.72 3.63
CA THR A 61 -16.37 7.82 4.40
C THR A 61 -16.12 7.87 5.91
N PRO A 62 -16.81 8.73 6.66
CA PRO A 62 -17.51 9.91 6.14
C PRO A 62 -16.50 10.87 5.49
N SER A 63 -16.85 11.55 4.45
CA SER A 63 -16.05 12.37 3.54
C SER A 63 -14.62 12.70 3.99
N SER A 64 -13.61 12.06 3.38
CA SER A 64 -12.18 12.29 3.64
C SER A 64 -11.81 12.24 5.13
N GLY A 65 -12.03 11.07 5.75
CA GLY A 65 -11.67 10.84 7.15
C GLY A 65 -10.16 11.01 7.39
N ASN A 66 -9.79 11.52 8.56
CA ASN A 66 -8.39 11.72 8.97
C ASN A 66 -7.93 10.75 10.07
N GLY A 67 -8.81 9.92 10.62
CA GLY A 67 -8.48 9.02 11.74
C GLY A 67 -7.38 8.00 11.39
N ILE A 68 -6.52 7.75 12.37
CA ILE A 68 -5.47 6.72 12.34
C ILE A 68 -5.86 5.64 13.35
N ASP A 69 -6.20 4.45 12.84
CA ASP A 69 -6.48 3.28 13.67
C ASP A 69 -5.23 2.42 13.80
N LYS A 70 -5.02 1.86 15.00
CA LYS A 70 -3.91 0.97 15.34
C LYS A 70 -4.46 -0.35 15.87
N PHE A 71 -3.94 -1.48 15.39
CA PHE A 71 -4.29 -2.82 15.88
C PHE A 71 -3.05 -3.68 16.10
N ALA A 72 -3.11 -4.56 17.11
CA ALA A 72 -1.98 -5.42 17.44
C ALA A 72 -1.94 -6.68 16.57
N PHE A 73 -0.76 -7.09 16.11
CA PHE A 73 -0.60 -8.34 15.37
C PHE A 73 -0.77 -9.60 16.22
N ALA A 74 -0.48 -9.48 17.51
CA ALA A 74 -0.49 -10.61 18.43
C ALA A 74 -1.86 -10.99 18.99
N THR A 75 -2.78 -10.05 19.03
CA THR A 75 -4.10 -10.23 19.67
C THR A 75 -5.23 -9.87 18.72
N ASN A 76 -6.26 -10.74 18.73
CA ASN A 76 -7.51 -10.50 18.00
C ASN A 76 -8.40 -9.57 18.85
N THR A 77 -8.26 -8.27 18.67
CA THR A 77 -9.03 -7.24 19.40
C THR A 77 -9.36 -6.09 18.47
N THR A 78 -10.43 -5.36 18.78
CA THR A 78 -10.75 -4.12 18.07
C THR A 78 -9.58 -3.13 18.18
N GLY A 79 -9.23 -2.52 17.06
CA GLY A 79 -8.23 -1.47 16.98
C GLY A 79 -8.64 -0.23 17.78
N THR A 80 -7.70 0.64 18.03
CA THR A 80 -7.91 1.90 18.74
C THR A 80 -7.65 3.08 17.82
N ASP A 81 -8.39 4.15 17.99
CA ASP A 81 -8.04 5.45 17.43
C ASP A 81 -6.82 5.99 18.17
N VAL A 82 -5.76 6.29 17.45
CA VAL A 82 -4.50 6.77 18.04
C VAL A 82 -4.14 8.18 17.60
N GLY A 83 -4.95 8.81 16.77
CA GLY A 83 -4.75 10.18 16.31
C GLY A 83 -5.28 10.44 14.91
N ASN A 84 -4.89 11.57 14.35
CA ASN A 84 -5.37 12.04 13.06
C ASN A 84 -4.23 12.38 12.11
N LEU A 85 -4.46 12.22 10.81
CA LEU A 85 -3.66 12.83 9.75
C LEU A 85 -3.76 14.37 9.86
N THR A 86 -2.81 15.09 9.29
CA THR A 86 -2.82 16.56 9.24
C THR A 86 -4.03 17.10 8.50
N GLN A 87 -4.61 16.31 7.61
CA GLN A 87 -5.83 16.60 6.87
C GLN A 87 -6.62 15.31 6.58
N GLY A 88 -7.93 15.41 6.38
CA GLY A 88 -8.73 14.27 5.91
C GLY A 88 -8.24 13.81 4.53
N ASN A 89 -7.97 12.52 4.36
CA ASN A 89 -7.32 12.01 3.14
C ASN A 89 -7.79 10.59 2.77
N LYS A 90 -7.58 10.21 1.51
CA LYS A 90 -7.89 8.91 0.93
C LYS A 90 -6.98 8.62 -0.26
N TYR A 91 -6.90 7.36 -0.69
CA TYR A 91 -6.09 6.94 -1.84
C TYR A 91 -4.60 7.29 -1.73
N MET A 92 -4.08 7.31 -0.53
CA MET A 92 -2.67 7.52 -0.23
C MET A 92 -1.84 6.27 -0.56
N ALA A 93 -0.54 6.42 -0.69
CA ALA A 93 0.41 5.33 -0.56
C ALA A 93 0.69 5.06 0.93
N GLY A 94 0.60 3.81 1.35
CA GLY A 94 1.13 3.35 2.63
C GLY A 94 2.59 2.98 2.47
N ASN A 95 3.44 3.71 3.13
CA ASN A 95 4.87 3.50 3.07
C ASN A 95 5.30 2.85 4.38
N GLN A 96 5.71 1.60 4.28
CA GLN A 96 6.05 0.80 5.44
C GLN A 96 7.31 1.33 6.14
N MET A 97 7.25 1.41 7.38
CA MET A 97 8.12 1.12 8.50
C MET A 97 9.51 1.73 8.55
N THR A 98 9.65 2.70 9.43
CA THR A 98 10.85 2.76 10.26
C THR A 98 10.60 2.07 11.61
N THR A 99 11.63 1.88 12.44
CA THR A 99 11.45 1.39 13.82
C THR A 99 10.72 2.39 14.72
N THR A 100 10.54 3.63 14.27
CA THR A 100 10.08 4.76 15.11
C THR A 100 8.86 5.48 14.56
N ALA A 101 8.56 5.34 13.26
CA ALA A 101 7.44 6.03 12.62
C ALA A 101 6.84 5.24 11.45
N VAL A 102 5.60 5.49 11.15
CA VAL A 102 4.89 5.08 9.94
C VAL A 102 4.60 6.29 9.08
N TYR A 103 4.51 6.08 7.76
CA TYR A 103 4.35 7.15 6.79
C TYR A 103 3.24 6.83 5.79
N TRP A 104 2.57 7.89 5.33
CA TRP A 104 1.65 7.86 4.20
C TRP A 104 1.96 9.03 3.29
N SER A 105 1.77 8.89 1.99
CA SER A 105 2.14 9.95 1.03
C SER A 105 1.12 10.13 -0.08
N GLY A 106 1.00 11.36 -0.57
CA GLY A 106 0.05 11.74 -1.59
C GLY A 106 -1.41 11.65 -1.13
N GLY A 107 -2.31 11.36 -2.07
CA GLY A 107 -3.73 11.17 -1.78
C GLY A 107 -4.63 12.28 -2.32
N LEU A 108 -5.91 12.22 -1.93
CA LEU A 108 -6.98 13.08 -2.45
C LEU A 108 -7.86 13.59 -1.29
N PRO A 109 -7.42 14.60 -0.53
CA PRO A 109 -8.27 15.27 0.46
C PRO A 109 -9.47 15.96 -0.21
N SER A 110 -9.29 17.06 -0.84
CA SER A 110 -10.24 17.73 -1.75
C SER A 110 -9.66 17.87 -3.17
N ALA A 111 -8.35 17.93 -3.26
CA ALA A 111 -7.54 17.90 -4.48
C ALA A 111 -6.35 16.97 -4.23
N ARG A 112 -5.64 16.58 -5.27
CA ARG A 112 -4.40 15.80 -5.17
C ARG A 112 -3.38 16.56 -4.31
N THR A 113 -2.62 15.83 -3.50
CA THR A 113 -1.67 16.45 -2.56
C THR A 113 -0.27 15.88 -2.72
N THR A 114 0.73 16.69 -2.32
CA THR A 114 2.14 16.29 -2.20
C THR A 114 2.47 15.79 -0.80
N VAL A 115 1.63 16.03 0.18
CA VAL A 115 1.92 15.84 1.61
C VAL A 115 2.37 14.42 1.92
N ILE A 116 3.45 14.33 2.71
CA ILE A 116 3.92 13.12 3.36
C ILE A 116 3.54 13.22 4.84
N GLU A 117 2.68 12.33 5.29
CA GLU A 117 2.23 12.22 6.68
C GLU A 117 3.18 11.32 7.47
N LYS A 118 3.57 11.73 8.67
CA LYS A 118 4.43 10.98 9.59
C LYS A 118 3.77 10.83 10.96
N CYS A 119 3.59 9.59 11.41
CA CYS A 119 3.09 9.28 12.75
C CYS A 119 4.13 8.47 13.53
N LEU A 120 4.43 8.90 14.76
CA LEU A 120 5.38 8.21 15.64
C LEU A 120 4.73 6.97 16.26
N THR A 121 5.41 5.82 16.18
CA THR A 121 4.88 4.54 16.68
C THR A 121 5.03 4.36 18.19
N ALA A 122 5.91 5.13 18.83
CA ALA A 122 6.20 5.02 20.26
C ALA A 122 5.26 5.84 21.14
N SER A 123 4.78 6.99 20.65
CA SER A 123 3.95 7.91 21.43
C SER A 123 2.50 7.94 21.02
N ASP A 124 2.17 7.34 19.87
CA ASP A 124 0.88 7.56 19.19
C ASP A 124 0.59 9.07 18.99
N GLY A 125 -0.61 9.46 18.60
CA GLY A 125 -1.00 10.85 18.42
C GLY A 125 -1.14 11.25 16.95
N ASN A 126 -1.38 12.54 16.73
CA ASN A 126 -1.59 13.08 15.39
C ASN A 126 -0.32 12.96 14.54
N ALA A 127 -0.52 12.70 13.25
CA ALA A 127 0.53 12.80 12.28
C ALA A 127 1.07 14.23 12.20
N THR A 128 2.31 14.34 11.78
CA THR A 128 2.99 15.60 11.49
C THR A 128 3.40 15.59 10.02
N ASP A 129 3.67 16.77 9.50
CA ASP A 129 4.25 16.92 8.17
C ASP A 129 5.62 16.23 8.12
N GLY A 130 5.74 15.25 7.21
CA GLY A 130 6.96 14.48 6.92
C GLY A 130 7.68 14.99 5.67
N GLY A 131 7.18 16.06 5.03
CA GLY A 131 7.69 16.61 3.79
C GLY A 131 6.70 16.48 2.63
N ASP A 132 7.19 16.68 1.41
CA ASP A 132 6.39 16.68 0.19
C ASP A 132 6.91 15.71 -0.86
N LEU A 133 6.00 15.08 -1.62
CA LEU A 133 6.34 14.43 -2.89
C LEU A 133 6.75 15.49 -3.93
N SER A 134 7.47 15.07 -4.97
CA SER A 134 7.84 15.96 -6.07
C SER A 134 6.65 16.44 -6.90
N ARG A 135 5.53 15.71 -6.81
CA ARG A 135 4.29 15.97 -7.56
C ARG A 135 3.05 15.61 -6.73
N ALA A 136 1.95 16.33 -6.94
CA ALA A 136 0.66 16.03 -6.33
C ALA A 136 0.00 14.84 -7.03
N ILE A 137 -0.14 13.72 -6.33
CA ILE A 137 -0.66 12.44 -6.84
C ILE A 137 -1.60 11.76 -5.84
N TYR A 138 -2.49 10.91 -6.35
CA TYR A 138 -3.32 10.00 -5.55
C TYR A 138 -3.38 8.61 -6.20
N SER A 139 -3.94 7.62 -5.52
CA SER A 139 -3.98 6.23 -6.00
C SER A 139 -2.58 5.68 -6.33
N CYS A 140 -1.58 6.15 -5.62
CA CYS A 140 -0.20 5.71 -5.70
C CYS A 140 0.05 4.52 -4.77
N SER A 141 1.17 3.84 -4.95
CA SER A 141 1.59 2.73 -4.11
C SER A 141 2.95 3.04 -3.45
N GLY A 142 3.22 2.42 -2.30
CA GLY A 142 4.42 2.74 -1.53
C GLY A 142 5.16 1.53 -0.96
N CYS A 143 6.48 1.64 -0.92
CA CYS A 143 7.36 0.70 -0.23
C CYS A 143 8.56 1.46 0.36
N CYS A 144 9.45 0.75 1.05
CA CYS A 144 10.61 1.38 1.65
C CYS A 144 11.87 0.49 1.65
N SER A 145 13.01 1.14 1.72
CA SER A 145 14.26 0.55 2.20
C SER A 145 14.43 0.84 3.71
N THR A 146 15.56 0.53 4.26
CA THR A 146 15.87 0.84 5.67
C THR A 146 16.03 2.33 5.95
N THR A 147 16.24 3.17 4.93
CA THR A 147 16.57 4.60 5.08
C THR A 147 15.65 5.52 4.30
N HIS A 148 14.95 5.01 3.30
CA HIS A 148 14.10 5.81 2.40
C HIS A 148 12.76 5.13 2.14
N SER A 149 11.77 5.95 1.88
CA SER A 149 10.50 5.53 1.31
C SER A 149 10.44 5.85 -0.19
N TYR A 150 9.62 5.09 -0.90
CA TYR A 150 9.39 5.21 -2.34
C TYR A 150 7.89 5.23 -2.59
N THR A 151 7.45 6.21 -3.37
CA THR A 151 6.04 6.34 -3.80
C THR A 151 6.01 6.23 -5.32
N ALA A 152 5.32 5.21 -5.82
CA ALA A 152 5.36 4.84 -7.23
C ALA A 152 4.00 5.03 -7.92
N GLY A 153 4.02 5.51 -9.16
CA GLY A 153 2.86 5.66 -10.01
C GLY A 153 1.86 6.70 -9.50
N GLY A 154 0.58 6.34 -9.50
CA GLY A 154 -0.52 7.22 -9.11
C GLY A 154 -1.11 8.00 -10.28
N GLU A 155 -1.96 8.96 -9.98
CA GLU A 155 -2.59 9.87 -10.95
C GLU A 155 -2.30 11.32 -10.58
N ALA A 156 -1.71 12.08 -11.52
CA ALA A 156 -1.33 13.47 -11.32
C ALA A 156 -2.49 14.45 -11.56
N ALA A 157 -2.28 15.71 -11.15
CA ALA A 157 -3.21 16.82 -11.38
C ALA A 157 -3.21 17.27 -12.86
N PRO A 158 -4.31 17.92 -13.33
CA PRO A 158 -4.33 18.58 -14.63
C PRO A 158 -3.14 19.54 -14.83
N PRO A 159 -2.64 19.71 -16.06
CA PRO A 159 -3.18 19.19 -17.31
C PRO A 159 -2.87 17.71 -17.57
N ASN A 160 -2.02 17.08 -16.77
CA ASN A 160 -1.59 15.69 -16.92
C ASN A 160 -2.42 14.75 -16.03
N SER A 161 -3.75 14.84 -16.09
CA SER A 161 -4.68 14.00 -15.31
C SER A 161 -4.66 12.54 -15.76
N PHE A 162 -3.48 11.95 -15.88
CA PHE A 162 -3.29 10.57 -16.33
C PHE A 162 -2.51 9.78 -15.28
N ALA A 163 -2.62 8.46 -15.36
CA ALA A 163 -1.76 7.56 -14.62
C ALA A 163 -0.28 7.89 -14.89
N GLN A 164 0.56 7.75 -13.87
CA GLN A 164 1.96 8.16 -13.89
C GLN A 164 2.90 6.94 -13.82
N THR A 165 4.12 7.12 -14.33
CA THR A 165 5.21 6.15 -14.22
C THR A 165 6.19 6.48 -13.09
N GLY A 166 6.32 7.73 -12.72
CA GLY A 166 7.39 8.18 -11.85
C GLY A 166 7.41 7.52 -10.47
N VAL A 167 8.61 7.41 -9.92
CA VAL A 167 8.88 6.94 -8.57
C VAL A 167 9.53 8.07 -7.78
N ASP A 168 8.90 8.51 -6.71
CA ASP A 168 9.45 9.50 -5.78
C ASP A 168 10.16 8.81 -4.63
N LYS A 169 11.32 9.34 -4.22
CA LYS A 169 12.14 8.85 -3.10
C LYS A 169 12.32 9.94 -2.06
N TYR A 170 12.04 9.65 -0.79
CA TYR A 170 12.31 10.54 0.33
C TYR A 170 12.97 9.82 1.50
N THR A 171 13.78 10.57 2.27
CA THR A 171 14.51 10.03 3.42
C THR A 171 13.66 10.07 4.68
N PHE A 172 13.85 9.09 5.56
CA PHE A 172 13.27 9.11 6.91
C PHE A 172 13.99 10.03 7.90
N ALA A 173 15.21 10.45 7.57
CA ALA A 173 16.06 11.23 8.46
C ALA A 173 15.61 12.68 8.63
N SER A 174 14.97 13.25 7.62
CA SER A 174 14.53 14.64 7.63
C SER A 174 13.28 14.82 6.78
N ALA A 175 12.41 15.74 7.18
CA ALA A 175 11.35 16.23 6.31
C ALA A 175 11.98 17.04 5.15
N GLY A 176 11.38 16.96 3.97
CA GLY A 176 11.84 17.68 2.78
C GLY A 176 11.10 17.21 1.54
N THR A 177 11.42 17.81 0.39
CA THR A 177 10.83 17.39 -0.87
C THR A 177 11.47 16.10 -1.36
N ALA A 178 10.65 15.14 -1.76
CA ALA A 178 11.10 13.91 -2.40
C ALA A 178 11.86 14.20 -3.70
N ALA A 179 12.84 13.36 -3.99
CA ALA A 179 13.56 13.39 -5.25
C ALA A 179 12.96 12.38 -6.23
N ASP A 180 13.03 12.68 -7.51
CA ASP A 180 12.77 11.70 -8.57
C ASP A 180 13.74 10.52 -8.46
N HIS A 181 13.21 9.30 -8.58
CA HIS A 181 13.96 8.04 -8.50
C HIS A 181 13.74 7.14 -9.72
N GLY A 182 13.38 7.71 -10.85
CA GLY A 182 13.14 7.03 -12.10
C GLY A 182 11.67 6.68 -12.34
N ASP A 183 11.44 5.80 -13.29
CA ASP A 183 10.11 5.52 -13.81
C ASP A 183 9.78 4.02 -13.78
N LEU A 184 8.51 3.71 -13.62
CA LEU A 184 7.95 2.40 -13.96
C LEU A 184 7.97 2.21 -15.50
N VAL A 185 7.94 0.96 -15.96
CA VAL A 185 7.86 0.63 -17.40
C VAL A 185 6.49 1.01 -17.96
N THR A 186 5.44 0.77 -17.18
CA THR A 186 4.06 1.11 -17.56
C THR A 186 3.42 1.98 -16.49
N TYR A 187 2.50 2.82 -16.93
CA TYR A 187 1.66 3.61 -16.03
C TYR A 187 0.96 2.72 -15.00
N SER A 188 0.97 3.12 -13.73
CA SER A 188 0.31 2.36 -12.68
C SER A 188 -0.35 3.28 -11.66
N ARG A 189 -1.67 3.34 -11.68
CA ARG A 189 -2.46 3.82 -10.55
C ARG A 189 -3.14 2.64 -9.87
N THR A 190 -3.37 2.75 -8.56
CA THR A 190 -3.99 1.69 -7.75
C THR A 190 -3.22 0.36 -7.71
N GLY A 191 -2.02 0.28 -8.27
CA GLY A 191 -1.11 -0.85 -8.07
C GLY A 191 -0.74 -1.03 -6.61
N GLN A 192 -0.19 -2.17 -6.27
CA GLN A 192 0.32 -2.45 -4.93
C GLN A 192 1.82 -2.66 -4.97
N THR A 193 2.51 -2.33 -3.89
CA THR A 193 3.96 -2.46 -3.84
C THR A 193 4.38 -3.47 -2.78
N VAL A 194 5.30 -4.33 -3.15
CA VAL A 194 6.05 -5.19 -2.24
C VAL A 194 7.54 -4.90 -2.39
N MET A 195 8.38 -5.44 -1.52
CA MET A 195 9.79 -5.08 -1.52
C MET A 195 10.71 -6.21 -1.08
N SER A 196 11.93 -6.18 -1.60
CA SER A 196 13.08 -6.90 -1.04
C SER A 196 13.97 -5.92 -0.25
N THR A 197 15.11 -6.38 0.22
CA THR A 197 16.09 -5.49 0.88
C THR A 197 16.73 -4.47 -0.07
N THR A 198 16.64 -4.68 -1.38
CA THR A 198 17.35 -3.92 -2.40
C THR A 198 16.45 -3.33 -3.48
N HIS A 199 15.22 -3.82 -3.61
CA HIS A 199 14.30 -3.43 -4.69
C HIS A 199 12.86 -3.26 -4.19
N GLY A 200 12.14 -2.33 -4.81
CA GLY A 200 10.68 -2.26 -4.79
C GLY A 200 10.08 -2.95 -6.02
N TYR A 201 8.87 -3.48 -5.86
CA TYR A 201 8.11 -4.15 -6.92
C TYR A 201 6.70 -3.60 -6.93
N THR A 202 6.30 -2.94 -8.02
CA THR A 202 4.93 -2.49 -8.23
C THR A 202 4.16 -3.56 -8.98
N MET A 203 3.08 -4.04 -8.41
CA MET A 203 2.30 -5.17 -8.90
C MET A 203 0.94 -4.70 -9.39
N GLY A 204 0.61 -5.02 -10.63
CA GLY A 204 -0.66 -4.68 -11.25
C GLY A 204 -0.92 -3.18 -11.36
N GLY A 205 -2.18 -2.81 -11.32
CA GLY A 205 -2.65 -1.44 -11.45
C GLY A 205 -3.35 -1.17 -12.76
N THR A 206 -3.71 0.11 -12.97
CA THR A 206 -4.39 0.54 -14.18
C THR A 206 -3.66 1.71 -14.83
N SER A 207 -3.65 1.75 -16.15
CA SER A 207 -3.54 3.00 -16.90
C SER A 207 -4.95 3.60 -17.08
N ASP A 208 -5.06 4.67 -17.84
CA ASP A 208 -6.37 5.30 -18.08
C ASP A 208 -7.35 4.42 -18.86
N VAL A 209 -6.84 3.45 -19.60
CA VAL A 209 -7.63 2.62 -20.54
C VAL A 209 -7.45 1.12 -20.34
N ASN A 210 -6.39 0.69 -19.65
CA ASN A 210 -6.06 -0.73 -19.52
C ASN A 210 -5.72 -1.13 -18.07
N TYR A 211 -6.01 -2.38 -17.77
CA TYR A 211 -5.52 -3.06 -16.57
C TYR A 211 -4.21 -3.76 -16.88
N HIS A 212 -3.31 -3.76 -15.91
CA HIS A 212 -2.02 -4.40 -16.03
C HIS A 212 -1.90 -5.50 -14.97
N ASN A 213 -1.35 -6.62 -15.37
CA ASN A 213 -0.94 -7.69 -14.45
C ASN A 213 0.57 -7.68 -14.21
N THR A 214 1.31 -6.76 -14.84
CA THR A 214 2.77 -6.68 -14.77
C THR A 214 3.29 -6.45 -13.37
N ILE A 215 4.42 -7.08 -13.04
CA ILE A 215 5.21 -6.82 -11.84
C ILE A 215 6.48 -6.10 -12.26
N GLN A 216 6.59 -4.84 -11.87
CA GLN A 216 7.64 -3.93 -12.28
C GLN A 216 8.62 -3.72 -11.13
N LYS A 217 9.91 -3.99 -11.36
CA LYS A 217 10.99 -3.95 -10.37
C LYS A 217 11.85 -2.72 -10.55
N PHE A 218 12.09 -1.95 -9.49
CA PHE A 218 13.03 -0.84 -9.45
C PHE A 218 14.03 -0.98 -8.30
N ALA A 219 15.28 -0.56 -8.55
CA ALA A 219 16.35 -0.66 -7.55
C ALA A 219 16.34 0.51 -6.57
N PHE A 220 16.56 0.25 -5.28
CA PHE A 220 16.70 1.33 -4.28
C PHE A 220 18.00 2.12 -4.40
N SER A 221 19.04 1.53 -5.02
CA SER A 221 20.37 2.10 -5.11
C SER A 221 20.59 3.00 -6.33
N SER A 222 19.73 2.91 -7.34
CA SER A 222 19.94 3.63 -8.61
C SER A 222 18.64 4.25 -9.12
N ASN A 223 18.74 5.44 -9.68
CA ASN A 223 17.68 6.13 -10.39
C ASN A 223 17.67 5.65 -11.84
N THR A 224 16.91 4.59 -12.10
CA THR A 224 16.77 3.98 -13.44
C THR A 224 15.33 3.55 -13.65
N THR A 225 14.92 3.45 -14.93
CA THR A 225 13.63 2.86 -15.27
C THR A 225 13.52 1.44 -14.74
N ALA A 226 12.37 1.10 -14.18
CA ALA A 226 12.03 -0.23 -13.72
C ALA A 226 12.13 -1.27 -14.86
N THR A 227 12.14 -2.53 -14.50
CA THR A 227 12.06 -3.66 -15.46
C THR A 227 10.80 -4.46 -15.19
N ASP A 228 10.14 -4.93 -16.23
CA ASP A 228 9.10 -5.94 -16.13
C ASP A 228 9.76 -7.28 -15.82
N VAL A 229 9.37 -7.92 -14.71
CA VAL A 229 10.01 -9.15 -14.25
C VAL A 229 9.05 -10.33 -14.16
N ALA A 230 7.74 -10.10 -14.12
CA ALA A 230 6.73 -11.16 -13.98
C ALA A 230 5.31 -10.60 -14.09
N ASP A 231 4.32 -11.49 -14.01
CA ASP A 231 2.90 -11.16 -14.03
C ASP A 231 2.15 -11.72 -12.82
N LEU A 232 1.09 -11.00 -12.42
CA LEU A 232 0.00 -11.55 -11.63
C LEU A 232 -0.77 -12.58 -12.46
N VAL A 233 -1.08 -13.73 -11.88
CA VAL A 233 -1.74 -14.85 -12.59
C VAL A 233 -3.24 -14.69 -12.62
N ILE A 234 -3.83 -14.14 -11.58
CA ILE A 234 -5.27 -13.85 -11.57
C ILE A 234 -5.51 -12.66 -12.51
N SER A 235 -5.93 -12.96 -13.72
CA SER A 235 -6.23 -11.95 -14.74
C SER A 235 -7.33 -11.01 -14.24
N GLY A 236 -7.06 -9.72 -14.35
CA GLY A 236 -8.00 -8.70 -13.94
C GLY A 236 -7.79 -8.14 -12.54
N HIS A 237 -6.68 -8.46 -11.88
CA HIS A 237 -6.23 -7.69 -10.72
C HIS A 237 -5.81 -6.29 -11.18
N ALA A 238 -6.82 -5.50 -11.56
CA ALA A 238 -6.68 -4.09 -11.53
C ALA A 238 -6.72 -3.70 -10.06
N GLY A 239 -5.68 -3.10 -9.56
CA GLY A 239 -5.77 -2.47 -8.28
C GLY A 239 -6.93 -1.50 -8.29
N GLY A 240 -8.10 -1.92 -7.87
CA GLY A 240 -9.13 -1.02 -7.40
C GLY A 240 -8.63 -0.39 -6.11
N GLY A 241 -9.12 0.77 -5.74
CA GLY A 241 -8.61 1.56 -4.61
C GLY A 241 -8.54 0.88 -3.24
N ASN A 242 -8.78 -0.42 -3.14
CA ASN A 242 -8.74 -1.23 -1.93
C ASN A 242 -8.01 -2.57 -2.10
N ALA A 243 -7.16 -2.72 -3.09
CA ALA A 243 -6.21 -3.81 -3.09
C ALA A 243 -5.20 -3.61 -1.94
N GLY A 244 -4.58 -4.67 -1.47
CA GLY A 244 -3.58 -4.61 -0.43
C GLY A 244 -2.34 -5.41 -0.79
N SER A 245 -1.25 -5.15 -0.10
CA SER A 245 -0.03 -5.92 -0.22
C SER A 245 0.59 -6.20 1.13
N ALA A 246 1.32 -7.29 1.21
CA ALA A 246 2.15 -7.62 2.36
C ALA A 246 3.51 -8.12 1.87
N THR A 247 4.55 -7.87 2.65
CA THR A 247 5.90 -8.33 2.35
C THR A 247 6.42 -9.21 3.47
N GLN A 248 7.00 -10.34 3.11
CA GLN A 248 7.78 -11.23 3.95
C GLN A 248 9.19 -11.34 3.38
N VAL A 249 10.17 -11.77 4.19
CA VAL A 249 11.50 -12.09 3.67
C VAL A 249 11.39 -13.12 2.53
N GLY A 250 11.80 -12.74 1.33
CA GLY A 250 11.77 -13.55 0.12
C GLY A 250 10.45 -13.61 -0.64
N TYR A 251 9.36 -13.05 -0.10
CA TYR A 251 8.04 -13.11 -0.75
C TYR A 251 7.26 -11.80 -0.64
N GLY A 252 6.54 -11.47 -1.72
CA GLY A 252 5.50 -10.45 -1.75
C GLY A 252 4.12 -11.08 -1.91
N PHE A 253 3.09 -10.44 -1.40
CA PHE A 253 1.71 -10.88 -1.49
C PHE A 253 0.83 -9.75 -2.01
N TYR A 254 -0.01 -10.06 -2.98
CA TYR A 254 -1.04 -9.17 -3.52
C TYR A 254 -2.42 -9.70 -3.08
N CYS A 255 -3.28 -8.85 -2.56
CA CYS A 255 -4.55 -9.27 -1.95
C CYS A 255 -5.73 -8.46 -2.47
N GLY A 256 -6.80 -9.13 -2.87
CA GLY A 256 -8.06 -8.50 -3.25
C GLY A 256 -7.96 -7.68 -4.54
N GLY A 257 -8.70 -6.59 -4.61
CA GLY A 257 -8.77 -5.71 -5.78
C GLY A 257 -9.99 -5.95 -6.67
N ASN A 258 -10.06 -5.23 -7.78
CA ASN A 258 -11.12 -5.39 -8.77
C ASN A 258 -10.69 -6.33 -9.90
N GLY A 259 -11.58 -7.20 -10.33
CA GLY A 259 -11.42 -8.01 -11.53
C GLY A 259 -11.95 -7.32 -12.79
N ILE A 260 -11.68 -7.90 -13.96
CA ILE A 260 -12.28 -7.49 -15.23
C ILE A 260 -13.57 -8.31 -15.48
N PRO A 261 -14.69 -7.67 -15.76
CA PRO A 261 -14.96 -6.23 -15.76
C PRO A 261 -15.04 -5.65 -14.35
N TYR A 262 -14.93 -4.35 -14.21
CA TYR A 262 -14.93 -3.57 -12.94
C TYR A 262 -15.95 -3.96 -11.87
N SER A 263 -16.92 -4.76 -12.20
CA SER A 263 -18.01 -5.18 -11.31
C SER A 263 -17.65 -6.36 -10.40
N SER A 264 -16.54 -7.05 -10.66
CA SER A 264 -16.12 -8.20 -9.86
C SER A 264 -15.04 -7.80 -8.85
N LYS A 265 -15.41 -7.89 -7.57
CA LYS A 265 -14.43 -7.77 -6.48
C LYS A 265 -13.76 -9.11 -6.28
N LEU A 266 -12.48 -9.08 -5.97
CA LEU A 266 -11.67 -10.28 -5.80
C LEU A 266 -11.36 -10.51 -4.32
N SER A 267 -11.30 -11.78 -3.94
CA SER A 267 -10.82 -12.22 -2.62
C SER A 267 -9.46 -12.89 -2.71
N GLY A 268 -8.96 -13.18 -3.90
CA GLY A 268 -7.71 -13.91 -4.09
C GLY A 268 -6.51 -13.27 -3.42
N ILE A 269 -5.59 -14.10 -2.94
CA ILE A 269 -4.27 -13.72 -2.46
C ILE A 269 -3.26 -14.39 -3.39
N GLU A 270 -2.41 -13.59 -4.01
CA GLU A 270 -1.33 -14.08 -4.86
C GLU A 270 0.02 -13.92 -4.18
N LYS A 271 0.88 -14.91 -4.35
CA LYS A 271 2.24 -14.95 -3.79
C LYS A 271 3.28 -14.80 -4.88
N PHE A 272 4.16 -13.82 -4.72
CA PHE A 272 5.30 -13.54 -5.59
C PHE A 272 6.61 -13.90 -4.91
N ASN A 273 7.49 -14.65 -5.58
CA ASN A 273 8.81 -14.98 -5.07
C ASN A 273 9.82 -13.91 -5.51
N LEU A 274 10.31 -13.12 -4.55
CA LEU A 274 11.24 -12.01 -4.76
C LEU A 274 12.67 -12.45 -5.20
N THR A 275 12.95 -13.75 -5.19
CA THR A 275 14.27 -14.29 -5.59
C THR A 275 14.23 -14.86 -7.00
N THR A 276 13.20 -15.65 -7.32
CA THR A 276 13.09 -16.28 -8.66
C THR A 276 12.44 -15.37 -9.68
N GLU A 277 11.67 -14.37 -9.21
CA GLU A 277 10.97 -13.39 -10.04
C GLU A 277 10.13 -14.04 -11.15
N ALA A 278 9.45 -15.14 -10.82
CA ALA A 278 8.50 -15.81 -11.70
C ALA A 278 7.08 -15.28 -11.43
N ASN A 279 6.16 -15.53 -12.37
CA ASN A 279 4.76 -15.19 -12.20
C ASN A 279 4.22 -15.66 -10.84
N THR A 280 3.27 -14.90 -10.29
CA THR A 280 2.67 -15.22 -9.00
C THR A 280 2.00 -16.59 -8.99
N THR A 281 1.77 -17.09 -7.81
CA THR A 281 0.98 -18.31 -7.57
C THR A 281 -0.18 -18.00 -6.63
N ASP A 282 -1.27 -18.75 -6.75
CA ASP A 282 -2.38 -18.67 -5.80
C ASP A 282 -1.90 -18.98 -4.38
N HIS A 283 -2.32 -18.18 -3.42
CA HIS A 283 -1.98 -18.32 -2.00
C HIS A 283 -3.24 -18.30 -1.09
N GLY A 284 -4.42 -18.53 -1.65
CA GLY A 284 -5.68 -18.57 -0.92
C GLY A 284 -6.53 -17.32 -1.11
N SER A 285 -7.34 -16.99 -0.12
CA SER A 285 -8.29 -15.90 -0.25
C SER A 285 -8.54 -15.14 1.05
N LEU A 286 -8.93 -13.87 0.93
CA LEU A 286 -9.57 -13.11 1.99
C LEU A 286 -10.92 -13.75 2.36
N GLN A 287 -11.48 -13.45 3.53
CA GLN A 287 -12.80 -13.97 3.95
C GLN A 287 -13.92 -13.53 3.01
N ALA A 288 -13.80 -12.35 2.44
CA ALA A 288 -14.73 -11.82 1.46
C ALA A 288 -13.98 -11.07 0.35
N ALA A 289 -14.63 -10.93 -0.80
CA ALA A 289 -14.11 -10.13 -1.88
C ALA A 289 -14.05 -8.64 -1.47
N LYS A 290 -12.89 -8.04 -1.57
CA LYS A 290 -12.60 -6.66 -1.17
C LYS A 290 -11.89 -5.91 -2.31
N ALA A 291 -12.37 -4.70 -2.60
CA ALA A 291 -11.79 -3.81 -3.60
C ALA A 291 -11.93 -2.34 -3.19
#